data_5eb5ca550781b663d5311c331898c3e9
#
_entry.id   5eb5ca550781b663d5311c331898c3e9
#
_cell.length_a   1.000
_cell.length_b   1.000
_cell.length_c   1.000
_cell.angle_alpha   90.00
_cell.angle_beta   90.00
_cell.angle_gamma   90.00
#
_symmetry.space_group_name_H-M   'P 1'
#
loop_
_entity.id
_entity.type
_entity.pdbx_description
1 polymer ?
#
loop_
_entity_poly.entity_id
_entity_poly.type
_entity_poly.pdbx_seq_one_letter_code
_entity_poly.pdbx_strand_id
1 'polypeptide(L)'
;MDKIGSGSKPSMTWTDQAGMWDVISAFGKKVMENVSFDGIISTGVMLQNLRTSPLDNDMNLTRAGYHMDNGISRYGAACTVFETLITPKFNVTLDGNSYRYAVENTSTSAYSTPVTDANAPVAIQAARYAIANPYEVTDMSDVKEDLPGNSIGDVDFEEGSKE
;
A
#
# COMPACT_ATOMS: atom_id res chain seq x y z
N MET A 1 11.29 11.94 9.54
CA MET A 1 10.93 11.30 10.83
C MET A 1 9.47 11.61 11.11
N ASP A 2 8.62 10.60 10.94
CA ASP A 2 7.18 10.75 11.14
C ASP A 2 6.91 11.20 12.57
N LYS A 3 6.19 12.30 12.71
CA LYS A 3 5.70 12.73 14.04
C LYS A 3 4.56 11.81 14.44
N ILE A 4 4.91 10.80 15.21
CA ILE A 4 3.91 9.93 15.80
C ILE A 4 3.32 10.66 17.00
N GLY A 5 2.02 10.86 16.98
CA GLY A 5 1.30 11.34 18.14
C GLY A 5 1.55 10.38 19.30
N SER A 6 2.00 10.89 20.44
CA SER A 6 2.08 10.10 21.67
C SER A 6 0.66 9.83 22.17
N GLY A 7 0.30 8.56 22.29
CA GLY A 7 -0.96 8.15 22.89
C GLY A 7 -0.69 7.19 24.04
N SER A 8 -1.40 7.37 25.15
CA SER A 8 -1.37 6.40 26.24
C SER A 8 -2.77 5.85 26.47
N LYS A 9 -2.91 4.54 26.46
CA LYS A 9 -4.00 3.83 27.13
C LYS A 9 -3.41 3.01 28.28
N PRO A 10 -4.18 2.71 29.34
CA PRO A 10 -3.64 2.16 30.59
C PRO A 10 -2.79 0.89 30.47
N SER A 11 -2.72 0.26 29.32
CA SER A 11 -1.94 -0.96 29.08
C SER A 11 -1.03 -0.93 27.85
N MET A 12 -0.95 0.20 27.12
CA MET A 12 -0.20 0.26 25.87
C MET A 12 0.44 1.64 25.72
N THR A 13 1.75 1.68 25.75
CA THR A 13 2.54 2.89 25.47
C THR A 13 3.40 2.61 24.24
N TRP A 14 3.32 3.46 23.22
CA TRP A 14 4.24 3.45 22.09
C TRP A 14 4.93 4.81 21.97
N THR A 15 6.20 4.78 21.67
CA THR A 15 7.05 5.97 21.56
C THR A 15 7.48 6.25 20.12
N ASP A 16 7.31 5.27 19.26
CA ASP A 16 7.73 5.31 17.87
C ASP A 16 6.76 4.53 16.96
N GLN A 17 7.01 4.60 15.68
CA GLN A 17 6.17 3.97 14.67
C GLN A 17 6.22 2.43 14.75
N ALA A 18 7.36 1.86 15.04
CA ALA A 18 7.52 0.41 15.16
C ALA A 18 6.70 -0.15 16.32
N GLY A 19 6.81 0.46 17.50
CA GLY A 19 6.01 0.07 18.65
C GLY A 19 4.51 0.25 18.44
N MET A 20 4.07 1.29 17.72
CA MET A 20 2.67 1.44 17.34
C MET A 20 2.22 0.33 16.40
N TRP A 21 3.07 -0.05 15.44
CA TRP A 21 2.78 -1.14 14.52
C TRP A 21 2.65 -2.49 15.24
N ASP A 22 3.55 -2.80 16.16
CA ASP A 22 3.50 -4.04 16.96
C ASP A 22 2.17 -4.18 17.70
N VAL A 23 1.70 -3.09 18.30
CA VAL A 23 0.41 -3.06 18.99
C VAL A 23 -0.76 -3.28 18.02
N ILE A 24 -0.77 -2.60 16.89
CA ILE A 24 -1.83 -2.72 15.87
C ILE A 24 -1.86 -4.15 15.31
N SER A 25 -0.71 -4.70 14.97
CA SER A 25 -0.59 -6.06 14.41
C SER A 25 -1.04 -7.12 15.42
N ALA A 26 -0.57 -7.03 16.66
CA ALA A 26 -0.98 -7.95 17.72
C ALA A 26 -2.50 -7.88 18.03
N PHE A 27 -3.07 -6.68 18.02
CA PHE A 27 -4.50 -6.51 18.21
C PHE A 27 -5.29 -7.07 17.02
N GLY A 28 -4.87 -6.81 15.80
CA GLY A 28 -5.49 -7.35 14.59
C GLY A 28 -5.54 -8.89 14.59
N LYS A 29 -4.44 -9.54 14.93
CA LYS A 29 -4.40 -11.01 15.11
C LYS A 29 -5.44 -11.50 16.11
N LYS A 30 -5.49 -10.89 17.30
CA LYS A 30 -6.48 -11.26 18.34
C LYS A 30 -7.92 -11.06 17.89
N VAL A 31 -8.20 -10.02 17.16
CA VAL A 31 -9.55 -9.77 16.62
C VAL A 31 -9.94 -10.87 15.66
N MET A 32 -9.05 -11.24 14.72
CA MET A 32 -9.30 -12.29 13.73
C MET A 32 -9.42 -13.69 14.37
N GLU A 33 -8.72 -13.96 15.47
CA GLU A 33 -8.83 -15.22 16.21
C GLU A 33 -10.15 -15.36 16.99
N ASN A 34 -10.75 -14.25 17.42
CA ASN A 34 -11.90 -14.25 18.33
C ASN A 34 -13.22 -13.84 17.67
N VAL A 35 -13.17 -13.30 16.46
CA VAL A 35 -14.34 -12.86 15.70
C VAL A 35 -14.30 -13.52 14.33
N SER A 36 -15.42 -14.08 13.89
CA SER A 36 -15.54 -14.66 12.56
C SER A 36 -15.70 -13.56 11.53
N PHE A 37 -14.68 -13.39 10.69
CA PHE A 37 -14.69 -12.52 9.51
C PHE A 37 -14.43 -13.34 8.24
N ASP A 38 -14.89 -12.86 7.11
CA ASP A 38 -14.63 -13.50 5.81
C ASP A 38 -13.16 -13.31 5.36
N GLY A 39 -12.45 -12.33 5.90
CA GLY A 39 -11.05 -12.07 5.60
C GLY A 39 -10.55 -10.74 6.16
N ILE A 40 -9.32 -10.41 5.81
CA ILE A 40 -8.65 -9.17 6.22
C ILE A 40 -8.12 -8.44 4.97
N ILE A 41 -8.23 -7.12 4.97
CA ILE A 41 -7.58 -6.25 3.99
C ILE A 41 -6.40 -5.57 4.67
N SER A 42 -5.20 -6.07 4.40
CA SER A 42 -3.97 -5.74 5.15
C SER A 42 -3.28 -4.46 4.68
N THR A 43 -4.03 -3.35 4.57
CA THR A 43 -3.48 -2.06 4.12
C THR A 43 -2.39 -1.51 5.04
N GLY A 44 -2.45 -1.83 6.34
CA GLY A 44 -1.41 -1.48 7.29
C GLY A 44 -0.09 -2.20 7.02
N VAL A 45 -0.15 -3.50 6.70
CA VAL A 45 1.04 -4.28 6.32
C VAL A 45 1.61 -3.76 5.00
N MET A 46 0.76 -3.49 4.01
CA MET A 46 1.18 -2.87 2.75
C MET A 46 1.98 -1.58 2.97
N LEU A 47 1.51 -0.70 3.87
CA LEU A 47 2.23 0.52 4.20
C LEU A 47 3.58 0.24 4.87
N GLN A 48 3.65 -0.76 5.77
CA GLN A 48 4.91 -1.16 6.39
C GLN A 48 5.87 -1.77 5.36
N ASN A 49 5.38 -2.57 4.42
CA ASN A 49 6.19 -3.09 3.32
C ASN A 49 6.78 -1.94 2.48
N LEU A 50 5.97 -0.92 2.14
CA LEU A 50 6.48 0.27 1.45
C LEU A 50 7.58 0.99 2.23
N ARG A 51 7.53 1.00 3.56
CA ARG A 51 8.57 1.60 4.42
C ARG A 51 9.91 0.88 4.35
N THR A 52 9.92 -0.38 3.98
CA THR A 52 11.16 -1.13 3.78
C THR A 52 11.69 -1.01 2.34
N SER A 53 10.90 -0.47 1.42
CA SER A 53 11.27 -0.33 0.02
C SER A 53 12.14 0.91 -0.24
N PRO A 54 12.82 0.98 -1.39
CA PRO A 54 13.58 2.17 -1.79
C PRO A 54 12.75 3.46 -1.83
N LEU A 55 11.41 3.36 -1.89
CA LEU A 55 10.51 4.52 -1.92
C LEU A 55 10.47 5.29 -0.59
N ASP A 56 10.93 4.70 0.54
CA ASP A 56 10.94 5.39 1.85
C ASP A 56 12.10 6.39 2.00
N ASN A 57 13.11 6.32 1.14
CA ASN A 57 14.37 7.04 1.33
C ASN A 57 14.24 8.57 1.36
N ASP A 58 13.23 9.15 0.69
CA ASP A 58 13.00 10.60 0.66
C ASP A 58 11.51 10.94 0.62
N MET A 59 10.64 9.97 0.81
CA MET A 59 9.21 10.12 0.61
C MET A 59 8.45 9.97 1.92
N ASN A 60 7.60 10.94 2.20
CA ASN A 60 6.66 10.78 3.29
C ASN A 60 5.49 9.89 2.85
N LEU A 61 5.50 8.64 3.26
CA LEU A 61 4.39 7.72 3.06
C LEU A 61 3.16 8.08 3.91
N THR A 62 3.35 8.99 4.87
CA THR A 62 2.26 9.53 5.69
C THR A 62 2.27 11.05 5.67
N ARG A 63 1.09 11.66 5.74
CA ARG A 63 0.89 13.09 5.98
C ARG A 63 0.51 13.33 7.44
N ALA A 64 1.00 14.41 8.03
CA ALA A 64 0.76 14.76 9.42
C ALA A 64 1.12 13.64 10.43
N GLY A 65 1.98 12.69 10.03
CA GLY A 65 2.52 11.63 10.87
C GLY A 65 1.63 10.40 11.08
N TYR A 66 0.37 10.41 10.61
CA TYR A 66 -0.57 9.31 10.88
C TYR A 66 -1.57 9.00 9.75
N HIS A 67 -1.81 9.90 8.82
CA HIS A 67 -2.64 9.60 7.65
C HIS A 67 -1.75 9.15 6.50
N MET A 68 -2.21 8.20 5.71
CA MET A 68 -1.56 7.89 4.44
C MET A 68 -1.41 9.15 3.58
N ASP A 69 -0.31 9.28 2.86
CA ASP A 69 -0.16 10.35 1.87
C ASP A 69 -1.26 10.28 0.80
N ASN A 70 -1.42 11.34 0.03
CA ASN A 70 -2.48 11.37 -0.99
C ASN A 70 -2.10 10.68 -2.30
N GLY A 71 -0.89 10.16 -2.42
CA GLY A 71 -0.36 9.51 -3.62
C GLY A 71 -0.11 8.04 -3.43
N ILE A 72 1.17 7.66 -3.40
CA ILE A 72 1.61 6.26 -3.49
C ILE A 72 1.07 5.36 -2.38
N SER A 73 0.94 5.83 -1.14
CA SER A 73 0.39 5.00 -0.06
C SER A 73 -1.10 4.73 -0.23
N ARG A 74 -1.88 5.72 -0.68
CA ARG A 74 -3.30 5.50 -1.02
C ARG A 74 -3.46 4.61 -2.24
N TYR A 75 -2.60 4.75 -3.23
CA TYR A 75 -2.58 3.86 -4.38
C TYR A 75 -2.32 2.41 -3.95
N GLY A 76 -1.30 2.18 -3.12
CA GLY A 76 -1.02 0.85 -2.56
C GLY A 76 -2.18 0.30 -1.75
N ALA A 77 -2.85 1.13 -0.95
CA ALA A 77 -4.06 0.71 -0.23
C ALA A 77 -5.20 0.32 -1.18
N ALA A 78 -5.42 1.07 -2.24
CA ALA A 78 -6.40 0.73 -3.28
C ALA A 78 -6.02 -0.58 -4.00
N CYS A 79 -4.75 -0.80 -4.30
CA CYS A 79 -4.24 -2.06 -4.84
C CYS A 79 -4.51 -3.23 -3.90
N THR A 80 -4.30 -3.06 -2.59
CA THR A 80 -4.60 -4.10 -1.59
C THR A 80 -6.08 -4.46 -1.58
N VAL A 81 -6.97 -3.47 -1.62
CA VAL A 81 -8.42 -3.70 -1.70
C VAL A 81 -8.77 -4.44 -2.99
N PHE A 82 -8.24 -3.99 -4.13
CA PHE A 82 -8.52 -4.58 -5.43
C PHE A 82 -8.08 -6.05 -5.50
N GLU A 83 -6.82 -6.32 -5.17
CA GLU A 83 -6.25 -7.67 -5.24
C GLU A 83 -6.90 -8.61 -4.21
N THR A 84 -7.40 -8.10 -3.07
CA THR A 84 -8.11 -8.93 -2.09
C THR A 84 -9.54 -9.25 -2.51
N LEU A 85 -10.29 -8.29 -3.05
CA LEU A 85 -11.72 -8.43 -3.25
C LEU A 85 -12.12 -8.66 -4.72
N ILE A 86 -11.42 -8.04 -5.65
CA ILE A 86 -11.80 -8.03 -7.07
C ILE A 86 -11.07 -9.12 -7.83
N THR A 87 -9.76 -9.22 -7.67
CA THR A 87 -8.93 -10.23 -8.35
C THR A 87 -9.50 -11.64 -8.21
N PRO A 88 -9.78 -12.18 -7.03
CA PRO A 88 -10.26 -13.55 -6.90
C PRO A 88 -11.68 -13.76 -7.44
N LYS A 89 -12.49 -12.70 -7.45
CA LYS A 89 -13.89 -12.79 -7.90
C LYS A 89 -14.04 -12.73 -9.41
N PHE A 90 -13.21 -11.92 -10.07
CA PHE A 90 -13.36 -11.62 -11.50
C PHE A 90 -12.20 -12.16 -12.34
N ASN A 91 -11.21 -12.79 -11.72
CA ASN A 91 -10.00 -13.29 -12.36
C ASN A 91 -9.28 -12.22 -13.20
N VAL A 92 -9.16 -11.03 -12.62
CA VAL A 92 -8.44 -9.89 -13.20
C VAL A 92 -7.29 -9.50 -12.27
N THR A 93 -6.24 -8.89 -12.81
CA THR A 93 -5.07 -8.46 -12.03
C THR A 93 -4.78 -6.99 -12.27
N LEU A 94 -3.87 -6.43 -11.46
CA LEU A 94 -3.33 -5.09 -11.68
C LEU A 94 -2.13 -5.07 -12.64
N ASP A 95 -1.74 -6.23 -13.19
CA ASP A 95 -0.65 -6.29 -14.14
C ASP A 95 -1.02 -5.51 -15.42
N GLY A 96 -0.12 -4.64 -15.86
CA GLY A 96 -0.37 -3.76 -16.99
C GLY A 96 -1.28 -2.56 -16.71
N ASN A 97 -1.74 -2.35 -15.46
CA ASN A 97 -2.52 -1.17 -15.13
C ASN A 97 -1.70 0.12 -15.32
N SER A 98 -2.10 0.93 -16.28
CA SER A 98 -1.47 2.22 -16.61
C SER A 98 -2.16 3.44 -15.97
N TYR A 99 -3.25 3.23 -15.23
CA TYR A 99 -3.91 4.33 -14.53
C TYR A 99 -3.00 4.90 -13.44
N ARG A 100 -2.75 6.21 -13.52
CA ARG A 100 -1.96 6.95 -12.54
C ARG A 100 -2.81 8.09 -11.98
N TYR A 101 -2.92 8.08 -10.68
CA TYR A 101 -3.65 9.11 -9.98
C TYR A 101 -2.80 10.39 -9.91
N ALA A 102 -3.31 11.47 -10.49
CA ALA A 102 -2.72 12.79 -10.33
C ALA A 102 -3.12 13.34 -8.94
N VAL A 103 -2.12 13.55 -8.09
CA VAL A 103 -2.36 14.16 -6.78
C VAL A 103 -2.64 15.65 -6.97
N GLU A 104 -3.89 16.03 -6.80
CA GLU A 104 -4.22 17.44 -6.70
C GLU A 104 -3.79 17.99 -5.34
N ASN A 105 -2.91 18.97 -5.38
CA ASN A 105 -2.33 19.59 -4.18
C ASN A 105 -3.30 20.61 -3.58
N THR A 106 -4.51 20.18 -3.26
CA THR A 106 -5.58 21.03 -2.71
C THR A 106 -5.60 21.08 -1.19
N SER A 107 -4.79 20.28 -0.51
CA SER A 107 -4.76 20.24 0.95
C SER A 107 -3.44 20.77 1.49
N THR A 108 -3.49 21.30 2.70
CA THR A 108 -2.38 21.82 3.50
C THR A 108 -1.26 20.81 3.80
N SER A 109 -1.35 19.56 3.33
CA SER A 109 -0.29 18.58 3.49
C SER A 109 0.71 18.71 2.34
N ALA A 110 1.87 19.27 2.62
CA ALA A 110 2.98 19.47 1.68
C ALA A 110 3.63 18.15 1.18
N TYR A 111 3.07 16.98 1.54
CA TYR A 111 3.71 15.69 1.35
C TYR A 111 2.76 14.75 0.65
N SER A 112 2.83 14.76 -0.66
CA SER A 112 2.17 13.78 -1.50
C SER A 112 3.18 13.24 -2.48
N THR A 113 3.41 11.94 -2.46
CA THR A 113 4.27 11.27 -3.43
C THR A 113 3.44 10.91 -4.66
N PRO A 114 3.66 11.57 -5.81
CA PRO A 114 2.93 11.24 -7.03
C PRO A 114 3.06 9.77 -7.39
N VAL A 115 1.99 9.19 -7.94
CA VAL A 115 2.04 7.84 -8.51
C VAL A 115 2.61 7.92 -9.92
N THR A 116 3.70 7.21 -10.18
CA THR A 116 4.42 7.19 -11.46
C THR A 116 4.53 5.76 -11.98
N ASP A 117 4.96 5.62 -13.24
CA ASP A 117 5.23 4.30 -13.82
C ASP A 117 6.36 3.57 -13.11
N ALA A 118 7.30 4.30 -12.53
CA ALA A 118 8.41 3.72 -11.77
C ALA A 118 7.96 3.20 -10.38
N ASN A 119 7.14 3.93 -9.64
CA ASN A 119 6.80 3.58 -8.26
C ASN A 119 5.51 2.77 -8.10
N ALA A 120 4.57 2.84 -9.04
CA ALA A 120 3.33 2.08 -8.99
C ALA A 120 3.55 0.56 -8.87
N PRO A 121 4.50 -0.06 -9.61
CA PRO A 121 4.82 -1.47 -9.46
C PRO A 121 5.24 -1.86 -8.05
N VAL A 122 6.03 -1.02 -7.40
CA VAL A 122 6.48 -1.25 -6.01
C VAL A 122 5.29 -1.27 -5.07
N ALA A 123 4.32 -0.36 -5.25
CA ALA A 123 3.10 -0.32 -4.44
C ALA A 123 2.19 -1.54 -4.69
N ILE A 124 2.07 -2.01 -5.93
CA ILE A 124 1.34 -3.24 -6.26
C ILE A 124 2.01 -4.45 -5.59
N GLN A 125 3.33 -4.52 -5.64
CA GLN A 125 4.08 -5.61 -5.01
C GLN A 125 3.95 -5.58 -3.48
N ALA A 126 3.99 -4.39 -2.86
CA ALA A 126 3.76 -4.22 -1.43
C ALA A 126 2.36 -4.71 -1.02
N ALA A 127 1.35 -4.45 -1.85
CA ALA A 127 0.00 -4.95 -1.64
C ALA A 127 -0.06 -6.48 -1.71
N ARG A 128 0.57 -7.10 -2.71
CA ARG A 128 0.62 -8.56 -2.88
C ARG A 128 1.31 -9.26 -1.72
N TYR A 129 2.43 -8.72 -1.26
CA TYR A 129 3.12 -9.24 -0.08
C TYR A 129 2.26 -9.11 1.19
N ALA A 130 1.53 -8.01 1.34
CA ALA A 130 0.63 -7.82 2.47
C ALA A 130 -0.57 -8.79 2.47
N ILE A 131 -1.04 -9.18 1.29
CA ILE A 131 -2.10 -10.19 1.15
C ILE A 131 -1.56 -11.59 1.47
N ALA A 132 -0.36 -11.91 1.00
CA ALA A 132 0.28 -13.20 1.28
C ALA A 132 0.67 -13.35 2.76
N ASN A 133 1.08 -12.27 3.42
CA ASN A 133 1.53 -12.24 4.81
C ASN A 133 0.78 -11.15 5.59
N PRO A 134 -0.50 -11.36 5.94
CA PRO A 134 -1.39 -10.27 6.39
C PRO A 134 -1.06 -9.65 7.75
N TYR A 135 -0.08 -10.21 8.47
CA TYR A 135 0.34 -9.73 9.80
C TYR A 135 1.86 -9.49 9.91
N GLU A 136 2.60 -9.73 8.85
CA GLU A 136 4.06 -9.69 8.87
C GLU A 136 4.58 -8.75 7.80
N VAL A 137 5.54 -7.94 8.18
CA VAL A 137 6.22 -7.03 7.24
C VAL A 137 7.16 -7.86 6.37
N THR A 138 7.04 -7.68 5.06
CA THR A 138 7.99 -8.23 4.10
C THR A 138 9.02 -7.17 3.75
N ASP A 139 10.29 -7.49 3.88
CA ASP A 139 11.37 -6.61 3.46
C ASP A 139 11.37 -6.46 1.94
N MET A 140 11.31 -5.22 1.49
CA MET A 140 11.29 -4.84 0.07
C MET A 140 12.52 -4.01 -0.32
N SER A 141 13.60 -4.04 0.46
CA SER A 141 14.82 -3.27 0.19
C SER A 141 15.46 -3.58 -1.17
N ASP A 142 15.29 -4.81 -1.65
CA ASP A 142 15.81 -5.28 -2.95
C ASP A 142 14.82 -5.10 -4.12
N VAL A 143 13.61 -4.60 -3.85
CA VAL A 143 12.59 -4.40 -4.90
C VAL A 143 12.94 -3.16 -5.71
N LYS A 144 13.24 -3.35 -6.99
CA LYS A 144 13.55 -2.25 -7.91
C LYS A 144 12.27 -1.59 -8.41
N GLU A 145 12.36 -0.30 -8.73
CA GLU A 145 11.27 0.45 -9.36
C GLU A 145 10.87 -0.14 -10.73
N ASP A 146 11.82 -0.72 -11.45
CA ASP A 146 11.58 -1.44 -12.72
C ASP A 146 11.40 -2.94 -12.51
N LEU A 147 10.23 -3.36 -12.04
CA LEU A 147 9.90 -4.78 -11.94
C LEU A 147 9.63 -5.38 -13.34
N PRO A 148 10.22 -6.56 -13.68
CA PRO A 148 9.91 -7.24 -14.92
C PRO A 148 8.42 -7.60 -14.99
N GLY A 149 7.77 -7.23 -16.07
CA GLY A 149 6.33 -7.48 -16.29
C GLY A 149 5.47 -6.23 -16.33
N ASN A 150 6.02 -5.06 -16.02
CA ASN A 150 5.33 -3.77 -16.14
C ASN A 150 5.58 -3.03 -17.45
N SER A 151 6.44 -3.50 -18.32
CA SER A 151 6.45 -3.03 -19.70
C SER A 151 5.15 -3.53 -20.35
N ILE A 152 4.21 -2.64 -20.55
CA ILE A 152 3.10 -2.85 -21.46
C ILE A 152 3.79 -3.07 -22.83
N GLY A 153 3.90 -4.33 -23.27
CA GLY A 153 4.07 -4.58 -24.68
C GLY A 153 2.90 -3.88 -25.35
N ASP A 154 3.18 -3.12 -26.40
CA ASP A 154 2.19 -2.42 -27.21
C ASP A 154 0.99 -3.36 -27.46
N VAL A 155 -0.07 -3.18 -26.68
CA VAL A 155 -1.34 -3.79 -26.97
C VAL A 155 -1.97 -2.86 -28.01
N ASP A 156 -1.78 -3.19 -29.28
CA ASP A 156 -2.53 -2.61 -30.37
C ASP A 156 -4.02 -2.85 -30.08
N PHE A 157 -4.70 -1.83 -29.62
CA PHE A 157 -6.14 -1.80 -29.66
C PHE A 157 -6.53 -1.63 -31.12
N GLU A 158 -6.80 -2.76 -31.81
CA GLU A 158 -7.50 -2.70 -33.07
C GLU A 158 -8.84 -2.01 -32.80
N GLU A 159 -8.99 -0.81 -33.33
CA GLU A 159 -10.30 -0.15 -33.44
C GLU A 159 -11.26 -1.11 -34.15
N GLY A 160 -12.21 -1.67 -33.37
CA GLY A 160 -13.25 -2.50 -33.94
C GLY A 160 -13.98 -1.71 -35.01
N SER A 161 -13.79 -2.11 -36.27
CA SER A 161 -14.53 -1.62 -37.41
C SER A 161 -16.03 -1.77 -37.13
N LYS A 162 -16.72 -0.65 -37.06
CA LYS A 162 -18.18 -0.59 -37.08
C LYS A 162 -18.64 -0.98 -38.48
N GLU A 163 -19.27 -2.13 -38.63
CA GLU A 163 -20.29 -2.39 -39.63
C GLU A 163 -21.70 -2.09 -39.06
#